data_a08b0f94dd1766906c3249aa788a648b
#
_entry.id   a08b0f94dd1766906c3249aa788a648b
#
_cell.length_a   1.000
_cell.length_b   1.000
_cell.length_c   1.000
_cell.angle_alpha   90.00
_cell.angle_beta   90.00
_cell.angle_gamma   90.00
#
_symmetry.space_group_name_H-M   'P 1'
#
loop_
_entity.id
_entity.type
_entity.pdbx_description
1 polymer ?
#
loop_
_entity_poly.entity_id
_entity_poly.type
_entity_poly.pdbx_seq_one_letter_code
_entity_poly.pdbx_strand_id
1 'polypeptide(L)'
;MEPYPKCNAPRPANVDTFVISTPVQCSAVKCFVKRKFFPVNLITWEMSSEKQDFVSVPFVPVNCMEGTNVPPRGGQSISESVRRRASQRVRGNGRHLEETYRVGSVLGKGGFGTVYSGWRVRDCAPVAIKQVARAKITAWDMVGGRRAPREVSLLLRVAHVPNVVKLLDWIEREDSYLLVFERPEPCKDLFDYITEHKVIPETEARSLFKQVVDIVRDCHAAGVIHRDIKDENLLVTYDNKGRPILKLIDFGSGALLSEKTYTDFDGTRVYSPPEWIRHNQYEGVPATVWSLGILLYDLVCGDIPFEHDEQIVAARVQFRAAVTEECQHLVKWCLRVRPSERPSLDSILTHPWLNPPPPRTRHPDQQSLDKCSTSSQESL
;
A
#
# COMPACT_ATOMS: atom_id res chain seq x y z
N MET A 1 -52.05 58.04 20.35
CA MET A 1 -51.48 59.28 19.76
C MET A 1 -49.99 59.04 19.66
N GLU A 2 -49.59 58.81 18.50
CA GLU A 2 -48.41 59.13 17.65
C GLU A 2 -47.18 59.79 18.30
N PRO A 3 -46.00 59.81 17.63
CA PRO A 3 -45.49 59.00 16.58
C PRO A 3 -43.98 58.59 16.74
N TYR A 4 -43.52 57.77 15.81
CA TYR A 4 -42.10 57.53 15.50
C TYR A 4 -41.32 58.82 15.11
N PRO A 5 -39.99 58.78 15.24
CA PRO A 5 -39.22 58.83 14.02
C PRO A 5 -37.90 57.98 13.96
N LYS A 6 -37.55 57.78 12.74
CA LYS A 6 -36.52 57.13 11.94
C LYS A 6 -35.05 57.36 12.29
N CYS A 7 -34.26 56.33 11.93
CA CYS A 7 -32.98 56.31 11.25
C CYS A 7 -31.73 56.99 11.84
N ASN A 8 -30.68 56.19 12.06
CA ASN A 8 -29.42 56.31 11.30
C ASN A 8 -28.37 55.32 11.79
N ALA A 9 -27.80 54.55 10.86
CA ALA A 9 -26.59 53.75 11.07
C ALA A 9 -25.33 54.63 10.97
N PRO A 10 -24.24 54.22 11.61
CA PRO A 10 -23.00 54.05 10.89
C PRO A 10 -22.25 52.76 11.25
N ARG A 11 -21.47 52.30 10.27
CA ARG A 11 -20.47 51.22 10.27
C ARG A 11 -19.15 51.73 10.89
N PRO A 12 -18.11 50.85 10.96
CA PRO A 12 -17.86 49.66 11.77
C PRO A 12 -16.61 49.86 12.66
N ALA A 13 -16.42 49.03 13.67
CA ALA A 13 -15.15 48.96 14.39
C ALA A 13 -14.83 47.47 14.70
N ASN A 14 -13.63 47.08 14.25
CA ASN A 14 -12.69 46.07 14.69
C ASN A 14 -13.22 44.85 15.46
N VAL A 15 -13.12 43.70 14.84
CA VAL A 15 -13.20 42.37 15.43
C VAL A 15 -11.80 41.93 15.80
N ASP A 16 -11.52 41.81 17.08
CA ASP A 16 -10.33 41.19 17.63
C ASP A 16 -10.32 39.70 17.32
N THR A 17 -9.24 39.25 16.72
CA THR A 17 -8.99 37.89 16.30
C THR A 17 -8.57 37.05 17.50
N PHE A 18 -9.42 36.17 17.96
CA PHE A 18 -9.01 35.08 18.87
C PHE A 18 -8.37 33.98 18.04
N VAL A 19 -7.05 33.86 18.14
CA VAL A 19 -6.27 32.74 17.60
C VAL A 19 -6.41 31.58 18.58
N ILE A 20 -7.19 30.56 18.22
CA ILE A 20 -7.08 29.25 18.84
C ILE A 20 -6.23 28.38 17.92
N SER A 21 -4.97 28.20 18.31
CA SER A 21 -4.01 27.32 17.66
C SER A 21 -4.19 25.90 18.19
N THR A 22 -4.75 25.01 17.38
CA THR A 22 -4.40 23.59 17.41
C THR A 22 -4.41 23.06 15.98
N PRO A 23 -3.27 22.60 15.44
CA PRO A 23 -3.26 21.95 14.13
C PRO A 23 -3.59 20.48 14.31
N VAL A 24 -4.83 20.10 14.10
CA VAL A 24 -5.17 18.71 13.75
C VAL A 24 -4.93 18.59 12.25
N GLN A 25 -3.74 18.13 11.88
CA GLN A 25 -3.42 17.83 10.50
C GLN A 25 -4.13 16.53 10.08
N CYS A 26 -5.24 16.68 9.39
CA CYS A 26 -5.96 15.60 8.74
C CYS A 26 -5.28 15.26 7.43
N SER A 27 -4.52 14.15 7.36
CA SER A 27 -3.92 13.61 6.13
C SER A 27 -4.96 12.98 5.17
N ALA A 28 -6.24 12.92 5.57
CA ALA A 28 -7.32 12.30 4.82
C ALA A 28 -7.80 13.05 3.56
N VAL A 29 -7.42 14.33 3.38
CA VAL A 29 -7.96 15.16 2.29
C VAL A 29 -7.35 14.83 0.92
N LYS A 30 -6.19 14.17 0.85
CA LYS A 30 -5.52 13.87 -0.43
C LYS A 30 -5.99 12.60 -1.13
N CYS A 31 -6.55 11.62 -0.42
CA CYS A 31 -7.14 10.42 -1.03
C CYS A 31 -8.47 10.69 -1.76
N PHE A 32 -9.21 11.72 -1.34
CA PHE A 32 -10.55 11.99 -1.87
C PHE A 32 -10.57 12.60 -3.29
N VAL A 33 -9.48 13.25 -3.73
CA VAL A 33 -9.45 13.98 -5.01
C VAL A 33 -9.22 13.05 -6.21
N LYS A 34 -8.61 11.87 -6.02
CA LYS A 34 -8.32 10.94 -7.13
C LYS A 34 -9.51 10.08 -7.57
N ARG A 35 -10.56 9.91 -6.75
CA ARG A 35 -11.70 9.00 -7.05
C ARG A 35 -12.94 9.67 -7.65
N LYS A 36 -12.94 10.97 -7.99
CA LYS A 36 -14.05 11.59 -8.70
C LYS A 36 -13.88 11.45 -10.22
N PHE A 37 -14.72 10.65 -10.83
CA PHE A 37 -14.91 10.59 -12.28
C PHE A 37 -15.19 11.97 -12.86
N PHE A 38 -14.30 12.46 -13.72
CA PHE A 38 -14.63 13.50 -14.69
C PHE A 38 -14.51 12.92 -16.10
N PRO A 39 -15.50 13.17 -16.96
CA PRO A 39 -15.39 12.81 -18.37
C PRO A 39 -14.28 13.63 -19.02
N VAL A 40 -13.53 12.96 -19.89
CA VAL A 40 -12.43 13.53 -20.67
C VAL A 40 -12.93 14.73 -21.47
N ASN A 41 -12.59 15.95 -21.02
CA ASN A 41 -12.57 17.12 -21.87
C ASN A 41 -11.24 17.83 -21.64
N LEU A 42 -10.54 18.02 -22.74
CA LEU A 42 -9.27 18.75 -22.82
C LEU A 42 -9.34 20.07 -22.06
N ILE A 43 -8.48 20.23 -21.05
CA ILE A 43 -8.13 21.53 -20.50
C ILE A 43 -6.64 21.73 -20.76
N THR A 44 -6.35 22.61 -21.68
CA THR A 44 -5.02 23.15 -21.91
C THR A 44 -4.62 24.00 -20.71
N TRP A 45 -3.52 23.65 -20.05
CA TRP A 45 -2.92 24.48 -18.99
C TRP A 45 -1.88 25.40 -19.61
N GLU A 46 -2.11 26.70 -19.53
CA GLU A 46 -1.06 27.70 -19.73
C GLU A 46 -0.10 27.65 -18.55
N MET A 47 1.16 27.33 -18.84
CA MET A 47 2.26 27.37 -17.87
C MET A 47 2.78 28.81 -17.77
N SER A 48 2.63 29.43 -16.61
CA SER A 48 3.41 30.61 -16.25
C SER A 48 4.84 30.17 -15.92
N SER A 49 5.77 30.79 -16.65
CA SER A 49 7.21 30.53 -16.59
C SER A 49 7.83 31.17 -15.35
N GLU A 50 8.36 30.37 -14.42
CA GLU A 50 9.52 30.81 -13.62
C GLU A 50 10.67 29.85 -13.89
N LYS A 51 11.73 30.43 -14.46
CA LYS A 51 12.98 29.76 -14.82
C LYS A 51 13.76 29.39 -13.56
N GLN A 52 14.04 28.10 -13.36
CA GLN A 52 15.22 27.68 -12.65
C GLN A 52 16.08 26.86 -13.60
N ASP A 53 17.26 27.33 -13.84
CA ASP A 53 18.25 26.78 -14.78
C ASP A 53 18.75 25.42 -14.26
N PHE A 54 18.36 24.36 -14.95
CA PHE A 54 18.99 23.04 -14.86
C PHE A 54 19.84 22.82 -16.11
N VAL A 55 21.15 22.70 -15.90
CA VAL A 55 22.09 22.32 -16.95
C VAL A 55 21.78 20.92 -17.43
N SER A 56 21.28 20.81 -18.64
CA SER A 56 21.08 19.55 -19.34
C SER A 56 22.41 19.05 -19.89
N VAL A 57 22.88 17.90 -19.42
CA VAL A 57 24.00 17.16 -20.01
C VAL A 57 23.42 16.14 -21.00
N PRO A 58 23.93 16.04 -22.24
CA PRO A 58 23.36 15.19 -23.26
C PRO A 58 23.59 13.70 -22.95
N PHE A 59 22.58 12.92 -23.23
CA PHE A 59 22.53 11.47 -23.13
C PHE A 59 23.48 10.82 -24.17
N VAL A 60 24.47 10.04 -23.71
CA VAL A 60 25.26 9.14 -24.54
C VAL A 60 24.93 7.72 -24.12
N PRO A 61 24.40 6.86 -25.01
CA PRO A 61 24.15 5.47 -24.67
C PRO A 61 25.46 4.69 -24.60
N VAL A 62 25.77 4.11 -23.45
CA VAL A 62 26.88 3.17 -23.29
C VAL A 62 26.35 1.77 -23.51
N ASN A 63 26.83 1.11 -24.58
CA ASN A 63 26.61 -0.30 -24.84
C ASN A 63 27.19 -1.15 -23.70
N CYS A 64 26.36 -1.92 -23.01
CA CYS A 64 26.81 -2.96 -22.10
C CYS A 64 27.30 -4.15 -22.90
N MET A 65 28.61 -4.43 -22.84
CA MET A 65 29.16 -5.67 -23.33
C MET A 65 28.85 -6.84 -22.39
N GLU A 66 28.43 -7.95 -22.96
CA GLU A 66 28.27 -9.26 -22.33
C GLU A 66 29.59 -9.78 -21.76
N GLY A 67 29.56 -10.28 -20.53
CA GLY A 67 30.74 -10.80 -19.85
C GLY A 67 30.44 -11.85 -18.77
N THR A 68 30.39 -13.11 -19.18
CA THR A 68 30.84 -14.35 -18.51
C THR A 68 30.26 -14.81 -17.19
N ASN A 69 29.71 -16.02 -17.25
CA ASN A 69 29.31 -16.95 -16.18
C ASN A 69 30.39 -17.20 -15.14
N VAL A 70 30.02 -17.09 -13.84
CA VAL A 70 30.73 -17.70 -12.72
C VAL A 70 29.69 -18.44 -11.84
N PRO A 71 29.96 -19.72 -11.44
CA PRO A 71 28.99 -20.54 -10.70
C PRO A 71 28.84 -20.15 -9.23
N PRO A 72 27.71 -20.53 -8.57
CA PRO A 72 27.41 -20.12 -7.20
C PRO A 72 28.17 -20.99 -6.19
N ARG A 73 28.89 -20.34 -5.28
CA ARG A 73 29.40 -20.97 -4.04
C ARG A 73 28.55 -20.58 -2.85
N GLY A 74 28.10 -21.59 -2.11
CA GLY A 74 27.87 -21.65 -0.68
C GLY A 74 26.96 -20.60 -0.04
N GLY A 75 25.78 -21.05 0.43
CA GLY A 75 24.82 -20.27 1.20
C GLY A 75 25.38 -19.73 2.51
N GLN A 76 25.58 -18.41 2.58
CA GLN A 76 25.57 -17.64 3.82
C GLN A 76 24.31 -16.78 3.83
N SER A 77 23.57 -16.79 4.96
CA SER A 77 22.30 -16.12 5.08
C SER A 77 22.39 -14.64 4.66
N ILE A 78 21.52 -14.22 3.76
CA ILE A 78 21.40 -12.85 3.23
C ILE A 78 21.32 -11.81 4.37
N SER A 79 20.80 -12.18 5.55
CA SER A 79 20.65 -11.34 6.72
C SER A 79 21.99 -10.87 7.32
N GLU A 80 23.02 -11.71 7.33
CA GLU A 80 24.34 -11.35 7.87
C GLU A 80 25.12 -10.45 6.93
N SER A 81 25.01 -10.65 5.62
CA SER A 81 25.67 -9.80 4.63
C SER A 81 25.09 -8.38 4.60
N VAL A 82 23.76 -8.24 4.75
CA VAL A 82 23.10 -6.94 4.85
C VAL A 82 23.45 -6.26 6.19
N ARG A 83 23.45 -7.00 7.31
CA ARG A 83 23.86 -6.49 8.62
C ARG A 83 25.33 -6.06 8.65
N ARG A 84 26.26 -6.84 8.09
CA ARG A 84 27.68 -6.49 7.97
C ARG A 84 27.92 -5.29 7.05
N ARG A 85 27.22 -5.18 5.92
CA ARG A 85 27.31 -4.02 5.00
C ARG A 85 26.74 -2.75 5.63
N ALA A 86 25.63 -2.83 6.35
CA ALA A 86 25.09 -1.70 7.13
C ALA A 86 26.07 -1.22 8.22
N SER A 87 26.79 -2.14 8.88
CA SER A 87 27.78 -1.83 9.92
C SER A 87 29.08 -1.22 9.39
N GLN A 88 29.49 -1.54 8.15
CA GLN A 88 30.77 -1.10 7.58
C GLN A 88 30.70 0.20 6.76
N ARG A 89 29.51 0.67 6.37
CA ARG A 89 29.36 1.83 5.45
C ARG A 89 28.96 3.13 6.11
N VAL A 90 29.35 3.33 7.34
CA VAL A 90 28.94 4.47 8.12
C VAL A 90 30.06 5.51 8.28
N ARG A 91 30.39 6.16 7.19
CA ARG A 91 31.01 7.50 7.13
C ARG A 91 30.56 8.15 5.83
N GLY A 92 29.41 8.81 5.83
CA GLY A 92 28.93 9.38 4.57
C GLY A 92 28.36 10.77 4.72
N ASN A 93 29.20 11.79 4.50
CA ASN A 93 28.80 13.08 3.97
C ASN A 93 28.00 12.89 2.66
N GLY A 94 27.18 13.86 2.25
CA GLY A 94 26.38 13.84 1.01
C GLY A 94 27.10 13.38 -0.27
N ARG A 95 28.44 13.42 -0.32
CA ARG A 95 29.27 12.83 -1.39
C ARG A 95 29.06 11.34 -1.61
N HIS A 96 28.74 10.57 -0.57
CA HIS A 96 28.56 9.11 -0.69
C HIS A 96 27.32 8.74 -1.51
N LEU A 97 26.22 9.54 -1.45
CA LEU A 97 25.06 9.30 -2.29
C LEU A 97 25.42 9.45 -3.77
N GLU A 98 26.05 10.58 -4.13
CA GLU A 98 26.37 10.91 -5.52
C GLU A 98 27.41 9.97 -6.14
N GLU A 99 28.31 9.40 -5.33
CA GLU A 99 29.26 8.37 -5.77
C GLU A 99 28.58 7.01 -6.03
N THR A 100 27.51 6.70 -5.30
CA THR A 100 26.89 5.38 -5.30
C THR A 100 25.58 5.33 -6.11
N TYR A 101 24.83 6.42 -6.11
CA TYR A 101 23.52 6.50 -6.76
C TYR A 101 23.36 7.77 -7.59
N ARG A 102 22.58 7.69 -8.64
CA ARG A 102 22.08 8.86 -9.35
C ARG A 102 20.60 9.03 -9.08
N VAL A 103 20.19 10.23 -8.73
CA VAL A 103 18.80 10.60 -8.47
C VAL A 103 18.16 11.07 -9.78
N GLY A 104 16.99 10.53 -10.09
CA GLY A 104 16.20 10.86 -11.28
C GLY A 104 14.95 11.68 -10.93
N SER A 105 13.86 11.43 -11.67
CA SER A 105 12.58 12.11 -11.52
C SER A 105 11.84 11.71 -10.23
N VAL A 106 10.90 12.55 -9.81
CA VAL A 106 9.98 12.24 -8.70
C VAL A 106 9.03 11.15 -9.15
N LEU A 107 8.94 10.06 -8.36
CA LEU A 107 7.96 9.00 -8.50
C LEU A 107 6.67 9.30 -7.73
N GLY A 108 6.80 9.93 -6.54
CA GLY A 108 5.65 10.26 -5.71
C GLY A 108 5.99 11.19 -4.56
N LYS A 109 4.97 11.88 -4.03
CA LYS A 109 5.05 12.71 -2.82
C LYS A 109 3.93 12.30 -1.88
N GLY A 110 4.25 12.03 -0.63
CA GLY A 110 3.30 11.62 0.40
C GLY A 110 3.56 12.26 1.76
N GLY A 111 2.79 11.85 2.76
CA GLY A 111 2.95 12.29 4.14
C GLY A 111 4.34 12.00 4.69
N PHE A 112 4.89 10.84 4.37
CA PHE A 112 6.19 10.36 4.84
C PHE A 112 7.40 10.88 4.05
N GLY A 113 7.21 11.64 2.96
CA GLY A 113 8.33 12.22 2.21
C GLY A 113 8.13 12.25 0.70
N THR A 114 9.24 12.38 -0.02
CA THR A 114 9.28 12.37 -1.49
C THR A 114 10.10 11.16 -1.96
N VAL A 115 9.57 10.44 -2.93
CA VAL A 115 10.25 9.29 -3.55
C VAL A 115 10.73 9.67 -4.94
N TYR A 116 11.99 9.42 -5.23
CA TYR A 116 12.63 9.67 -6.50
C TYR A 116 13.00 8.36 -7.18
N SER A 117 12.92 8.31 -8.50
CA SER A 117 13.60 7.29 -9.29
C SER A 117 15.12 7.48 -9.21
N GLY A 118 15.87 6.44 -9.51
CA GLY A 118 17.31 6.53 -9.57
C GLY A 118 17.94 5.23 -10.06
N TRP A 119 19.27 5.21 -10.13
CA TRP A 119 20.01 4.00 -10.44
C TRP A 119 21.32 3.96 -9.67
N ARG A 120 21.76 2.77 -9.39
CA ARG A 120 23.04 2.52 -8.73
C ARG A 120 24.17 2.61 -9.75
N VAL A 121 25.18 3.45 -9.47
CA VAL A 121 26.25 3.79 -10.44
C VAL A 121 27.04 2.58 -10.92
N ARG A 122 27.33 1.63 -10.03
CA ARG A 122 28.25 0.51 -10.33
C ARG A 122 27.71 -0.52 -11.36
N ASP A 123 26.39 -0.68 -11.44
CA ASP A 123 25.71 -1.75 -12.21
C ASP A 123 24.40 -1.29 -12.86
N CYS A 124 24.13 0.02 -12.87
CA CYS A 124 22.92 0.64 -13.43
C CYS A 124 21.61 0.04 -12.90
N ALA A 125 21.64 -0.69 -11.77
CA ALA A 125 20.42 -1.26 -11.19
C ALA A 125 19.45 -0.16 -10.78
N PRO A 126 18.16 -0.25 -11.22
CA PRO A 126 17.15 0.76 -10.86
C PRO A 126 16.88 0.74 -9.35
N VAL A 127 16.72 1.94 -8.77
CA VAL A 127 16.43 2.13 -7.36
C VAL A 127 15.32 3.17 -7.17
N ALA A 128 14.63 3.09 -6.03
CA ALA A 128 13.77 4.15 -5.52
C ALA A 128 14.44 4.79 -4.29
N ILE A 129 14.45 6.11 -4.22
CA ILE A 129 15.10 6.87 -3.14
C ILE A 129 14.03 7.68 -2.42
N LYS A 130 13.65 7.25 -1.20
CA LYS A 130 12.69 7.94 -0.33
C LYS A 130 13.44 8.94 0.54
N GLN A 131 13.14 10.21 0.39
CA GLN A 131 13.64 11.28 1.25
C GLN A 131 12.61 11.59 2.33
N VAL A 132 13.01 11.43 3.59
CA VAL A 132 12.19 11.72 4.77
C VAL A 132 12.83 12.85 5.55
N ALA A 133 12.12 13.98 5.68
CA ALA A 133 12.61 15.10 6.49
C ALA A 133 12.74 14.66 7.96
N ARG A 134 13.84 14.99 8.62
CA ARG A 134 14.13 14.63 10.02
C ARG A 134 13.00 15.08 10.97
N ALA A 135 12.39 16.24 10.72
CA ALA A 135 11.28 16.77 11.50
C ALA A 135 9.98 15.95 11.38
N LYS A 136 9.84 15.10 10.34
CA LYS A 136 8.69 14.22 10.13
C LYS A 136 8.86 12.83 10.75
N ILE A 137 10.04 12.51 11.28
CA ILE A 137 10.32 11.21 11.87
C ILE A 137 9.87 11.22 13.31
N THR A 138 8.77 10.53 13.60
CA THR A 138 8.16 10.45 14.92
C THR A 138 8.75 9.32 15.78
N ALA A 139 9.25 8.25 15.14
CA ALA A 139 9.74 7.07 15.82
C ALA A 139 11.18 6.73 15.42
N TRP A 140 12.01 6.42 16.43
CA TRP A 140 13.43 6.20 16.29
C TRP A 140 13.87 4.91 16.97
N ASP A 141 14.79 4.18 16.34
CA ASP A 141 15.41 2.97 16.88
C ASP A 141 16.94 3.04 16.78
N MET A 142 17.62 2.11 17.46
CA MET A 142 19.06 1.94 17.33
C MET A 142 19.40 0.82 16.33
N VAL A 143 20.13 1.16 15.28
CA VAL A 143 20.58 0.23 14.23
C VAL A 143 22.09 0.28 14.15
N GLY A 144 22.75 -0.83 14.49
CA GLY A 144 24.23 -0.90 14.47
C GLY A 144 24.91 0.17 15.33
N GLY A 145 24.33 0.51 16.49
CA GLY A 145 24.85 1.54 17.40
C GLY A 145 24.54 2.98 16.99
N ARG A 146 23.70 3.20 15.96
CA ARG A 146 23.31 4.53 15.47
C ARG A 146 21.81 4.71 15.55
N ARG A 147 21.39 5.94 15.81
CA ARG A 147 19.98 6.34 15.76
C ARG A 147 19.52 6.37 14.30
N ALA A 148 18.43 5.67 14.01
CA ALA A 148 17.81 5.61 12.68
C ALA A 148 16.30 5.73 12.79
N PRO A 149 15.59 6.14 11.72
CA PRO A 149 14.14 6.04 11.67
C PRO A 149 13.70 4.60 11.96
N ARG A 150 12.59 4.42 12.69
CA ARG A 150 12.04 3.08 12.98
C ARG A 150 11.77 2.30 11.69
N GLU A 151 11.35 2.94 10.62
CA GLU A 151 11.16 2.32 9.30
C GLU A 151 12.39 1.50 8.87
N VAL A 152 13.61 2.00 9.11
CA VAL A 152 14.86 1.29 8.78
C VAL A 152 14.98 0.00 9.61
N SER A 153 14.72 0.06 10.92
CA SER A 153 14.83 -1.12 11.78
C SER A 153 13.80 -2.20 11.42
N LEU A 154 12.57 -1.81 11.08
CA LEU A 154 11.51 -2.71 10.63
C LEU A 154 11.87 -3.38 9.29
N LEU A 155 12.33 -2.61 8.30
CA LEU A 155 12.78 -3.13 7.01
C LEU A 155 13.93 -4.13 7.13
N LEU A 156 14.87 -3.89 8.06
CA LEU A 156 15.95 -4.84 8.32
C LEU A 156 15.44 -6.14 8.97
N ARG A 157 14.40 -6.09 9.80
CA ARG A 157 13.77 -7.28 10.39
C ARG A 157 13.09 -8.15 9.34
N VAL A 158 12.37 -7.53 8.40
CA VAL A 158 11.65 -8.22 7.33
C VAL A 158 12.48 -8.42 6.05
N ALA A 159 13.78 -8.14 6.07
CA ALA A 159 14.65 -8.23 4.88
C ALA A 159 14.69 -9.64 4.25
N HIS A 160 14.36 -10.68 5.01
CA HIS A 160 14.28 -12.07 4.56
C HIS A 160 12.89 -12.46 4.05
N VAL A 161 11.86 -11.64 4.29
CA VAL A 161 10.50 -11.92 3.85
C VAL A 161 10.41 -11.74 2.33
N PRO A 162 9.97 -12.77 1.59
CA PRO A 162 9.74 -12.64 0.17
C PRO A 162 8.71 -11.58 -0.13
N ASN A 163 8.88 -10.88 -1.25
CA ASN A 163 7.91 -9.88 -1.72
C ASN A 163 7.70 -8.66 -0.79
N VAL A 164 8.58 -8.43 0.18
CA VAL A 164 8.79 -7.11 0.78
C VAL A 164 9.88 -6.41 -0.02
N VAL A 165 9.67 -5.12 -0.34
CA VAL A 165 10.68 -4.30 -1.02
C VAL A 165 11.98 -4.27 -0.21
N LYS A 166 13.12 -4.46 -0.86
CA LYS A 166 14.41 -4.54 -0.17
C LYS A 166 15.00 -3.16 0.05
N LEU A 167 15.32 -2.85 1.31
CA LEU A 167 16.16 -1.72 1.66
C LEU A 167 17.62 -2.05 1.26
N LEU A 168 18.17 -1.29 0.32
CA LEU A 168 19.53 -1.48 -0.19
C LEU A 168 20.55 -0.67 0.60
N ASP A 169 20.14 0.55 1.03
CA ASP A 169 20.99 1.49 1.77
C ASP A 169 20.13 2.50 2.52
N TRP A 170 20.73 3.18 3.50
CA TRP A 170 20.15 4.35 4.14
C TRP A 170 21.24 5.35 4.51
N ILE A 171 20.97 6.64 4.27
CA ILE A 171 21.95 7.72 4.38
C ILE A 171 21.37 8.80 5.26
N GLU A 172 22.11 9.16 6.31
CA GLU A 172 21.78 10.27 7.19
C GLU A 172 22.29 11.57 6.56
N ARG A 173 21.44 12.58 6.50
CA ARG A 173 21.77 13.96 6.16
C ARG A 173 21.47 14.87 7.35
N GLU A 174 21.86 16.11 7.27
CA GLU A 174 21.64 17.10 8.32
C GLU A 174 20.14 17.27 8.62
N ASP A 175 19.34 17.43 7.58
CA ASP A 175 17.90 17.76 7.62
C ASP A 175 16.97 16.58 7.28
N SER A 176 17.50 15.47 6.79
CA SER A 176 16.71 14.35 6.25
C SER A 176 17.44 13.02 6.33
N TYR A 177 16.67 11.94 6.09
CA TYR A 177 17.17 10.61 5.80
C TYR A 177 16.80 10.20 4.38
N LEU A 178 17.71 9.53 3.69
CA LEU A 178 17.47 8.92 2.39
C LEU A 178 17.46 7.40 2.56
N LEU A 179 16.36 6.77 2.22
CA LEU A 179 16.20 5.33 2.19
C LEU A 179 16.23 4.88 0.74
N VAL A 180 17.16 4.01 0.39
CA VAL A 180 17.35 3.50 -0.97
C VAL A 180 16.80 2.08 -1.06
N PHE A 181 15.85 1.87 -1.95
CA PHE A 181 15.16 0.60 -2.17
C PHE A 181 15.47 0.01 -3.54
N GLU A 182 15.33 -1.30 -3.66
CA GLU A 182 15.17 -1.91 -4.99
C GLU A 182 13.96 -1.29 -5.69
N ARG A 183 14.05 -1.14 -7.01
CA ARG A 183 12.92 -0.71 -7.84
C ARG A 183 12.74 -1.71 -8.97
N PRO A 184 11.77 -2.63 -8.89
CA PRO A 184 11.46 -3.53 -9.98
C PRO A 184 10.95 -2.74 -11.19
N GLU A 185 11.30 -3.19 -12.40
CA GLU A 185 10.82 -2.62 -13.66
C GLU A 185 10.43 -3.76 -14.61
N PRO A 186 9.25 -3.71 -15.22
CA PRO A 186 8.19 -2.71 -15.01
C PRO A 186 7.45 -2.92 -13.68
N CYS A 187 6.93 -1.83 -13.10
CA CYS A 187 6.02 -1.90 -11.96
C CYS A 187 5.04 -0.72 -11.97
N LYS A 188 3.88 -0.93 -11.33
CA LYS A 188 2.89 0.10 -10.96
C LYS A 188 2.31 -0.25 -9.60
N ASP A 189 1.66 0.68 -8.91
CA ASP A 189 0.94 0.33 -7.70
C ASP A 189 -0.36 -0.45 -8.02
N LEU A 190 -0.89 -1.15 -7.02
CA LEU A 190 -2.09 -1.97 -7.21
C LEU A 190 -3.34 -1.11 -7.38
N PHE A 191 -3.34 0.13 -6.87
CA PHE A 191 -4.41 1.09 -7.12
C PHE A 191 -4.52 1.43 -8.61
N ASP A 192 -3.41 1.79 -9.27
CA ASP A 192 -3.39 2.05 -10.71
C ASP A 192 -3.75 0.78 -11.48
N TYR A 193 -3.29 -0.39 -11.02
CA TYR A 193 -3.62 -1.68 -11.63
C TYR A 193 -5.13 -1.98 -11.59
N ILE A 194 -5.80 -1.80 -10.43
CA ILE A 194 -7.25 -1.96 -10.27
C ILE A 194 -7.99 -0.95 -11.15
N THR A 195 -7.55 0.31 -11.15
CA THR A 195 -8.19 1.39 -11.93
C THR A 195 -8.17 1.11 -13.43
N GLU A 196 -7.06 0.60 -13.97
CA GLU A 196 -6.92 0.24 -15.39
C GLU A 196 -7.80 -0.95 -15.79
N HIS A 197 -7.90 -1.96 -14.95
CA HIS A 197 -8.66 -3.18 -15.22
C HIS A 197 -10.14 -3.04 -14.90
N LYS A 198 -10.52 -2.03 -14.09
CA LYS A 198 -11.89 -1.75 -13.58
C LYS A 198 -12.48 -2.88 -12.74
N VAL A 199 -12.47 -4.10 -13.25
CA VAL A 199 -12.89 -5.33 -12.57
C VAL A 199 -11.82 -6.38 -12.77
N ILE A 200 -11.21 -6.83 -11.70
CA ILE A 200 -10.24 -7.94 -11.72
C ILE A 200 -11.03 -9.25 -11.59
N PRO A 201 -10.84 -10.22 -12.51
CA PRO A 201 -11.47 -11.53 -12.40
C PRO A 201 -11.13 -12.19 -11.05
N GLU A 202 -12.10 -12.85 -10.40
CA GLU A 202 -11.87 -13.47 -9.08
C GLU A 202 -10.70 -14.47 -9.06
N THR A 203 -10.42 -15.15 -10.16
CA THR A 203 -9.25 -16.04 -10.29
C THR A 203 -7.94 -15.32 -10.11
N GLU A 204 -7.82 -14.11 -10.66
CA GLU A 204 -6.64 -13.26 -10.51
C GLU A 204 -6.63 -12.55 -9.16
N ALA A 205 -7.76 -11.97 -8.74
CA ALA A 205 -7.93 -11.35 -7.42
C ALA A 205 -7.54 -12.33 -6.29
N ARG A 206 -7.91 -13.62 -6.42
CA ARG A 206 -7.53 -14.70 -5.50
C ARG A 206 -6.01 -14.88 -5.43
N SER A 207 -5.34 -14.88 -6.59
CA SER A 207 -3.89 -15.02 -6.66
C SER A 207 -3.17 -13.82 -6.02
N LEU A 208 -3.64 -12.60 -6.29
CA LEU A 208 -3.10 -11.36 -5.73
C LEU A 208 -3.35 -11.30 -4.21
N PHE A 209 -4.58 -11.53 -3.79
CA PHE A 209 -4.95 -11.47 -2.38
C PHE A 209 -4.18 -12.50 -1.53
N LYS A 210 -4.02 -13.73 -2.04
CA LYS A 210 -3.21 -14.75 -1.37
C LYS A 210 -1.79 -14.27 -1.13
N GLN A 211 -1.15 -13.63 -2.13
CA GLN A 211 0.20 -13.09 -1.98
C GLN A 211 0.25 -12.04 -0.85
N VAL A 212 -0.74 -11.13 -0.77
CA VAL A 212 -0.78 -10.12 0.31
C VAL A 212 -0.89 -10.78 1.68
N VAL A 213 -1.78 -11.78 1.84
CA VAL A 213 -1.94 -12.49 3.12
C VAL A 213 -0.67 -13.23 3.51
N ASP A 214 0.01 -13.90 2.56
CA ASP A 214 1.29 -14.56 2.81
C ASP A 214 2.37 -13.55 3.25
N ILE A 215 2.51 -12.40 2.56
CA ILE A 215 3.46 -11.34 2.93
C ILE A 215 3.19 -10.83 4.35
N VAL A 216 1.93 -10.53 4.66
CA VAL A 216 1.52 -10.03 5.99
C VAL A 216 1.82 -11.06 7.08
N ARG A 217 1.47 -12.34 6.86
CA ARG A 217 1.77 -13.43 7.81
C ARG A 217 3.27 -13.53 8.08
N ASP A 218 4.09 -13.49 7.03
CA ASP A 218 5.55 -13.61 7.16
C ASP A 218 6.17 -12.38 7.84
N CYS A 219 5.61 -11.17 7.62
CA CYS A 219 5.97 -9.97 8.39
C CYS A 219 5.62 -10.12 9.88
N HIS A 220 4.42 -10.63 10.20
CA HIS A 220 4.02 -10.89 11.57
C HIS A 220 4.91 -11.94 12.25
N ALA A 221 5.30 -13.01 11.53
CA ALA A 221 6.24 -14.00 12.02
C ALA A 221 7.64 -13.40 12.29
N ALA A 222 8.04 -12.35 11.56
CA ALA A 222 9.25 -11.56 11.81
C ALA A 222 9.10 -10.53 12.96
N GLY A 223 7.93 -10.49 13.63
CA GLY A 223 7.63 -9.56 14.72
C GLY A 223 7.36 -8.13 14.25
N VAL A 224 6.90 -7.94 13.01
CA VAL A 224 6.63 -6.63 12.42
C VAL A 224 5.18 -6.55 11.94
N ILE A 225 4.51 -5.46 12.29
CA ILE A 225 3.19 -5.11 11.78
C ILE A 225 3.29 -3.86 10.90
N HIS A 226 2.66 -3.89 9.72
CA HIS A 226 2.73 -2.80 8.72
C HIS A 226 1.84 -1.61 9.05
N ARG A 227 0.62 -1.82 9.53
CA ARG A 227 -0.42 -0.86 9.95
C ARG A 227 -1.02 0.03 8.84
N ASP A 228 -0.57 -0.11 7.59
CA ASP A 228 -1.14 0.61 6.43
C ASP A 228 -1.20 -0.30 5.19
N ILE A 229 -1.82 -1.49 5.35
CA ILE A 229 -2.07 -2.41 4.23
C ILE A 229 -3.19 -1.83 3.37
N LYS A 230 -2.84 -1.50 2.11
CA LYS A 230 -3.74 -0.95 1.09
C LYS A 230 -3.16 -1.15 -0.31
N ASP A 231 -3.96 -0.88 -1.31
CA ASP A 231 -3.62 -0.96 -2.72
C ASP A 231 -2.42 -0.08 -3.13
N GLU A 232 -2.35 1.16 -2.65
CA GLU A 232 -1.24 2.09 -2.95
C GLU A 232 0.12 1.61 -2.38
N ASN A 233 0.12 0.74 -1.36
CA ASN A 233 1.33 0.21 -0.73
C ASN A 233 1.74 -1.17 -1.27
N LEU A 234 1.15 -1.61 -2.37
CA LEU A 234 1.45 -2.85 -3.06
C LEU A 234 1.87 -2.56 -4.50
N LEU A 235 3.11 -2.86 -4.86
CA LEU A 235 3.58 -2.75 -6.23
C LEU A 235 3.29 -4.05 -6.97
N VAL A 236 2.68 -3.94 -8.14
CA VAL A 236 2.53 -5.03 -9.11
C VAL A 236 3.73 -5.04 -10.03
N THR A 237 4.44 -6.14 -10.06
CA THR A 237 5.50 -6.47 -11.04
C THR A 237 5.22 -7.84 -11.63
N TYR A 238 6.11 -8.39 -12.45
CA TYR A 238 5.85 -9.65 -13.15
C TYR A 238 7.00 -10.63 -12.97
N ASP A 239 6.66 -11.92 -12.86
CA ASP A 239 7.65 -12.99 -12.88
C ASP A 239 8.12 -13.28 -14.31
N ASN A 240 9.09 -14.21 -14.45
CA ASN A 240 9.63 -14.63 -15.74
C ASN A 240 8.59 -15.29 -16.67
N LYS A 241 7.39 -15.61 -16.17
CA LYS A 241 6.26 -16.17 -16.91
C LYS A 241 5.18 -15.13 -17.21
N GLY A 242 5.44 -13.85 -16.90
CA GLY A 242 4.48 -12.76 -17.07
C GLY A 242 3.34 -12.76 -16.07
N ARG A 243 3.43 -13.50 -14.96
CA ARG A 243 2.38 -13.51 -13.93
C ARG A 243 2.59 -12.37 -12.94
N PRO A 244 1.51 -11.68 -12.49
CA PRO A 244 1.63 -10.58 -11.55
C PRO A 244 2.14 -11.05 -10.19
N ILE A 245 3.16 -10.36 -9.69
CA ILE A 245 3.74 -10.53 -8.35
C ILE A 245 3.58 -9.22 -7.60
N LEU A 246 3.16 -9.29 -6.35
CA LEU A 246 3.05 -8.15 -5.47
C LEU A 246 4.32 -7.96 -4.64
N LYS A 247 4.68 -6.68 -4.40
CA LYS A 247 5.70 -6.29 -3.43
C LYS A 247 5.15 -5.25 -2.48
N LEU A 248 5.23 -5.52 -1.18
CA LEU A 248 4.82 -4.60 -0.13
C LEU A 248 5.88 -3.52 0.06
N ILE A 249 5.45 -2.25 0.09
CA ILE A 249 6.27 -1.06 0.29
C ILE A 249 5.80 -0.23 1.48
N ASP A 250 6.58 0.73 1.90
CA ASP A 250 6.29 1.80 2.87
C ASP A 250 5.95 1.32 4.29
N PHE A 251 6.99 1.03 5.07
CA PHE A 251 6.90 0.68 6.50
C PHE A 251 6.89 1.91 7.41
N GLY A 252 6.62 3.11 6.90
CA GLY A 252 6.61 4.36 7.64
C GLY A 252 5.61 4.39 8.79
N SER A 253 4.45 3.74 8.64
CA SER A 253 3.44 3.55 9.69
C SER A 253 3.69 2.31 10.56
N GLY A 254 4.71 1.50 10.23
CA GLY A 254 4.96 0.20 10.86
C GLY A 254 5.36 0.28 12.32
N ALA A 255 5.21 -0.86 13.01
CA ALA A 255 5.62 -1.03 14.40
C ALA A 255 6.13 -2.46 14.65
N LEU A 256 6.70 -2.69 15.83
CA LEU A 256 6.90 -4.05 16.32
C LEU A 256 5.52 -4.65 16.65
N LEU A 257 5.31 -5.89 16.23
CA LEU A 257 4.08 -6.62 16.55
C LEU A 257 4.02 -6.83 18.07
N SER A 258 2.89 -6.48 18.67
CA SER A 258 2.64 -6.55 20.11
C SER A 258 1.26 -7.14 20.37
N GLU A 259 1.15 -7.89 21.48
CA GLU A 259 -0.15 -8.33 22.01
C GLU A 259 -0.91 -7.20 22.73
N LYS A 260 -0.21 -6.08 23.03
CA LYS A 260 -0.83 -4.90 23.63
C LYS A 260 -1.59 -4.10 22.58
N THR A 261 -2.63 -3.45 23.00
CA THR A 261 -3.38 -2.51 22.16
C THR A 261 -2.50 -1.34 21.70
N TYR A 262 -2.69 -0.92 20.47
CA TYR A 262 -2.12 0.30 19.91
C TYR A 262 -3.08 1.46 20.17
N THR A 263 -2.53 2.60 20.54
CA THR A 263 -3.25 3.84 20.83
C THR A 263 -2.88 4.99 19.90
N ASP A 264 -2.06 4.68 18.88
CA ASP A 264 -1.64 5.58 17.81
C ASP A 264 -1.99 4.94 16.45
N PHE A 265 -2.37 5.76 15.47
CA PHE A 265 -2.73 5.30 14.13
C PHE A 265 -2.20 6.28 13.08
N ASP A 266 -1.21 5.82 12.31
CA ASP A 266 -0.59 6.57 11.21
C ASP A 266 -1.01 6.01 9.83
N GLY A 267 -1.95 5.07 9.79
CA GLY A 267 -2.44 4.43 8.57
C GLY A 267 -3.53 5.24 7.85
N THR A 268 -4.05 4.67 6.78
CA THR A 268 -5.09 5.27 5.94
C THR A 268 -6.47 5.10 6.57
N ARG A 269 -7.18 6.22 6.84
CA ARG A 269 -8.41 6.21 7.63
C ARG A 269 -9.52 5.31 7.08
N VAL A 270 -9.74 5.28 5.76
CA VAL A 270 -10.76 4.43 5.13
C VAL A 270 -10.43 2.93 5.18
N TYR A 271 -9.19 2.56 5.54
CA TYR A 271 -8.74 1.20 5.85
C TYR A 271 -8.69 0.92 7.35
N SER A 272 -9.00 1.93 8.22
CA SER A 272 -8.96 1.74 9.68
C SER A 272 -10.17 0.98 10.19
N PRO A 273 -10.02 0.16 11.25
CA PRO A 273 -11.11 -0.63 11.79
C PRO A 273 -12.07 0.19 12.67
N PRO A 274 -13.32 -0.28 12.86
CA PRO A 274 -14.33 0.44 13.65
C PRO A 274 -13.95 0.66 15.11
N GLU A 275 -13.16 -0.22 15.72
CA GLU A 275 -12.66 -0.05 17.09
C GLU A 275 -11.70 1.13 17.21
N TRP A 276 -10.90 1.43 16.16
CA TRP A 276 -10.12 2.65 16.13
C TRP A 276 -11.00 3.89 16.08
N ILE A 277 -12.00 3.91 15.20
CA ILE A 277 -12.93 5.05 15.08
C ILE A 277 -13.68 5.33 16.39
N ARG A 278 -14.10 4.26 17.10
CA ARG A 278 -14.93 4.37 18.32
C ARG A 278 -14.13 4.62 19.59
N HIS A 279 -12.95 4.03 19.70
CA HIS A 279 -12.25 3.90 20.98
C HIS A 279 -10.81 4.43 20.95
N ASN A 280 -10.29 4.87 19.79
CA ASN A 280 -8.90 5.28 19.57
C ASN A 280 -7.88 4.24 20.08
N GLN A 281 -8.23 2.95 19.93
CA GLN A 281 -7.37 1.84 20.28
C GLN A 281 -7.74 0.60 19.45
N TYR A 282 -6.77 -0.27 19.19
CA TYR A 282 -6.99 -1.49 18.42
C TYR A 282 -5.91 -2.54 18.70
N GLU A 283 -6.24 -3.81 18.47
CA GLU A 283 -5.30 -4.92 18.43
C GLU A 283 -4.74 -5.05 17.02
N GLY A 284 -3.41 -5.26 16.91
CA GLY A 284 -2.71 -5.18 15.62
C GLY A 284 -3.19 -6.21 14.59
N VAL A 285 -3.27 -7.49 14.97
CA VAL A 285 -3.63 -8.57 14.04
C VAL A 285 -5.08 -8.43 13.56
N PRO A 286 -6.10 -8.26 14.42
CA PRO A 286 -7.47 -8.05 13.97
C PRO A 286 -7.65 -6.79 13.12
N ALA A 287 -6.94 -5.70 13.42
CA ALA A 287 -6.97 -4.49 12.60
C ALA A 287 -6.37 -4.72 11.20
N THR A 288 -5.29 -5.50 11.10
CA THR A 288 -4.72 -5.88 9.80
C THR A 288 -5.70 -6.74 9.00
N VAL A 289 -6.41 -7.67 9.63
CA VAL A 289 -7.45 -8.48 8.96
C VAL A 289 -8.58 -7.61 8.43
N TRP A 290 -8.98 -6.56 9.16
CA TRP A 290 -9.93 -5.58 8.65
C TRP A 290 -9.42 -4.90 7.37
N SER A 291 -8.18 -4.37 7.39
CA SER A 291 -7.58 -3.74 6.19
C SER A 291 -7.49 -4.71 5.01
N LEU A 292 -7.17 -6.00 5.26
CA LEU A 292 -7.23 -7.05 4.24
C LEU A 292 -8.64 -7.24 3.68
N GLY A 293 -9.68 -7.15 4.51
CA GLY A 293 -11.08 -7.21 4.07
C GLY A 293 -11.47 -6.04 3.15
N ILE A 294 -11.02 -4.80 3.47
CA ILE A 294 -11.19 -3.63 2.60
C ILE A 294 -10.49 -3.85 1.26
N LEU A 295 -9.23 -4.30 1.28
CA LEU A 295 -8.44 -4.57 0.09
C LEU A 295 -9.05 -5.68 -0.79
N LEU A 296 -9.56 -6.77 -0.18
CA LEU A 296 -10.23 -7.83 -0.92
C LEU A 296 -11.48 -7.31 -1.64
N TYR A 297 -12.28 -6.50 -0.95
CA TYR A 297 -13.45 -5.87 -1.55
C TYR A 297 -13.04 -4.99 -2.73
N ASP A 298 -12.01 -4.16 -2.56
CA ASP A 298 -11.50 -3.27 -3.62
C ASP A 298 -11.03 -4.06 -4.85
N LEU A 299 -10.29 -5.14 -4.67
CA LEU A 299 -9.85 -6.04 -5.75
C LEU A 299 -11.01 -6.57 -6.59
N VAL A 300 -12.13 -6.96 -5.98
CA VAL A 300 -13.24 -7.62 -6.68
C VAL A 300 -14.37 -6.67 -7.08
N CYS A 301 -14.43 -5.47 -6.51
CA CYS A 301 -15.46 -4.47 -6.79
C CYS A 301 -14.91 -3.21 -7.50
N GLY A 302 -13.59 -3.02 -7.54
CA GLY A 302 -12.93 -1.87 -8.15
C GLY A 302 -13.07 -0.56 -7.37
N ASP A 303 -13.47 -0.63 -6.10
CA ASP A 303 -13.59 0.50 -5.18
C ASP A 303 -13.69 0.01 -3.73
N ILE A 304 -13.46 0.89 -2.75
CA ILE A 304 -13.57 0.56 -1.32
C ILE A 304 -15.03 0.48 -0.85
N PRO A 305 -15.35 -0.35 0.16
CA PRO A 305 -16.71 -0.50 0.65
C PRO A 305 -17.22 0.67 1.49
N PHE A 306 -16.32 1.43 2.12
CA PHE A 306 -16.64 2.49 3.08
C PHE A 306 -15.83 3.75 2.80
N GLU A 307 -16.50 4.90 2.74
CA GLU A 307 -15.89 6.21 2.47
C GLU A 307 -15.83 7.10 3.71
N HIS A 308 -16.70 6.84 4.69
CA HIS A 308 -16.91 7.67 5.88
C HIS A 308 -16.93 6.83 7.16
N ASP A 309 -16.63 7.46 8.29
CA ASP A 309 -16.56 6.83 9.61
C ASP A 309 -17.85 6.11 10.00
N GLU A 310 -19.01 6.69 9.68
CA GLU A 310 -20.31 6.11 9.97
C GLU A 310 -20.52 4.78 9.23
N GLN A 311 -20.01 4.69 8.00
CA GLN A 311 -20.08 3.45 7.18
C GLN A 311 -19.13 2.39 7.74
N ILE A 312 -17.89 2.79 8.15
CA ILE A 312 -16.92 1.90 8.79
C ILE A 312 -17.51 1.33 10.08
N VAL A 313 -18.10 2.19 10.92
CA VAL A 313 -18.71 1.80 12.20
C VAL A 313 -19.93 0.90 12.01
N ALA A 314 -20.72 1.14 10.96
CA ALA A 314 -21.90 0.32 10.63
C ALA A 314 -21.50 -1.03 9.97
N ALA A 315 -20.37 -1.08 9.27
CA ALA A 315 -19.81 -2.24 8.57
C ALA A 315 -20.83 -2.97 7.65
N ARG A 316 -21.72 -2.23 7.00
CA ARG A 316 -22.73 -2.79 6.11
C ARG A 316 -22.16 -2.92 4.71
N VAL A 317 -21.62 -4.10 4.39
CA VAL A 317 -21.03 -4.38 3.09
C VAL A 317 -22.12 -4.61 2.04
N GLN A 318 -22.11 -3.80 0.98
CA GLN A 318 -22.95 -3.96 -0.20
C GLN A 318 -22.07 -4.17 -1.42
N PHE A 319 -22.24 -5.30 -2.12
CA PHE A 319 -21.42 -5.61 -3.30
C PHE A 319 -21.97 -4.90 -4.54
N ARG A 320 -21.09 -4.19 -5.24
CA ARG A 320 -21.40 -3.44 -6.47
C ARG A 320 -21.13 -4.26 -7.73
N ALA A 321 -20.51 -5.43 -7.61
CA ALA A 321 -20.20 -6.35 -8.69
C ALA A 321 -20.79 -7.74 -8.40
N ALA A 322 -20.92 -8.56 -9.45
CA ALA A 322 -21.27 -9.96 -9.30
C ALA A 322 -20.08 -10.73 -8.74
N VAL A 323 -20.12 -11.00 -7.45
CA VAL A 323 -19.06 -11.67 -6.67
C VAL A 323 -19.63 -12.99 -6.12
N THR A 324 -18.84 -14.06 -6.17
CA THR A 324 -19.25 -15.39 -5.67
C THR A 324 -19.61 -15.35 -4.18
N GLU A 325 -20.47 -16.26 -3.72
CA GLU A 325 -20.90 -16.33 -2.32
C GLU A 325 -19.72 -16.57 -1.38
N GLU A 326 -18.75 -17.39 -1.81
CA GLU A 326 -17.53 -17.65 -1.04
C GLU A 326 -16.67 -16.39 -0.88
N CYS A 327 -16.54 -15.57 -1.93
CA CYS A 327 -15.83 -14.29 -1.84
C CYS A 327 -16.57 -13.33 -0.91
N GLN A 328 -17.90 -13.19 -1.08
CA GLN A 328 -18.73 -12.37 -0.20
C GLN A 328 -18.61 -12.78 1.26
N HIS A 329 -18.58 -14.11 1.51
CA HIS A 329 -18.40 -14.64 2.86
C HIS A 329 -17.06 -14.20 3.45
N LEU A 330 -15.95 -14.38 2.72
CA LEU A 330 -14.61 -14.02 3.20
C LEU A 330 -14.50 -12.52 3.48
N VAL A 331 -14.97 -11.65 2.58
CA VAL A 331 -15.01 -10.19 2.79
C VAL A 331 -15.78 -9.86 4.07
N LYS A 332 -17.03 -10.37 4.22
CA LYS A 332 -17.87 -10.12 5.38
C LYS A 332 -17.26 -10.66 6.67
N TRP A 333 -16.50 -11.76 6.60
CA TRP A 333 -15.81 -12.33 7.76
C TRP A 333 -14.65 -11.45 8.23
N CYS A 334 -13.80 -10.97 7.29
CA CYS A 334 -12.75 -10.02 7.61
C CYS A 334 -13.29 -8.69 8.17
N LEU A 335 -14.46 -8.24 7.68
CA LEU A 335 -15.10 -6.99 8.07
C LEU A 335 -16.12 -7.14 9.21
N ARG A 336 -15.92 -8.12 10.12
CA ARG A 336 -16.71 -8.19 11.37
C ARG A 336 -16.38 -7.00 12.26
N VAL A 337 -17.44 -6.38 12.83
CA VAL A 337 -17.28 -5.21 13.73
C VAL A 337 -16.45 -5.58 14.96
N ARG A 338 -16.74 -6.75 15.57
CA ARG A 338 -15.98 -7.25 16.74
C ARG A 338 -14.65 -7.85 16.27
N PRO A 339 -13.49 -7.35 16.77
CA PRO A 339 -12.17 -7.86 16.37
C PRO A 339 -12.02 -9.37 16.57
N SER A 340 -12.55 -9.91 17.68
CA SER A 340 -12.48 -11.34 18.01
C SER A 340 -13.29 -12.27 17.09
N GLU A 341 -14.22 -11.72 16.28
CA GLU A 341 -15.02 -12.48 15.31
C GLU A 341 -14.35 -12.53 13.92
N ARG A 342 -13.28 -11.80 13.71
CA ARG A 342 -12.50 -11.82 12.47
C ARG A 342 -11.65 -13.08 12.36
N PRO A 343 -11.38 -13.60 11.14
CA PRO A 343 -10.54 -14.78 10.98
C PRO A 343 -9.09 -14.52 11.37
N SER A 344 -8.36 -15.57 11.70
CA SER A 344 -6.89 -15.54 11.69
C SER A 344 -6.35 -15.51 10.26
N LEU A 345 -5.09 -15.10 10.05
CA LEU A 345 -4.45 -15.14 8.74
C LEU A 345 -4.42 -16.56 8.15
N ASP A 346 -4.20 -17.58 8.98
CA ASP A 346 -4.21 -18.97 8.54
C ASP A 346 -5.63 -19.43 8.14
N SER A 347 -6.66 -18.96 8.86
CA SER A 347 -8.06 -19.22 8.49
C SER A 347 -8.43 -18.58 7.14
N ILE A 348 -7.91 -17.39 6.86
CA ILE A 348 -8.04 -16.74 5.54
C ILE A 348 -7.39 -17.62 4.47
N LEU A 349 -6.13 -18.05 4.68
CA LEU A 349 -5.38 -18.85 3.70
C LEU A 349 -6.02 -20.22 3.42
N THR A 350 -6.78 -20.78 4.37
CA THR A 350 -7.50 -22.06 4.21
C THR A 350 -8.96 -21.90 3.75
N HIS A 351 -9.44 -20.65 3.58
CA HIS A 351 -10.82 -20.38 3.18
C HIS A 351 -11.14 -20.97 1.79
N PRO A 352 -12.37 -21.53 1.57
CA PRO A 352 -12.78 -22.12 0.29
C PRO A 352 -12.60 -21.18 -0.91
N TRP A 353 -12.80 -19.89 -0.76
CA TRP A 353 -12.55 -18.93 -1.84
C TRP A 353 -11.09 -18.93 -2.30
N LEU A 354 -10.11 -19.06 -1.41
CA LEU A 354 -8.69 -19.16 -1.79
C LEU A 354 -8.31 -20.58 -2.26
N ASN A 355 -9.07 -21.60 -1.86
CA ASN A 355 -8.83 -22.99 -2.19
C ASN A 355 -10.11 -23.59 -2.81
N PRO A 356 -10.52 -23.15 -4.01
CA PRO A 356 -11.71 -23.67 -4.65
C PRO A 356 -11.54 -25.16 -4.93
N PRO A 357 -12.61 -25.97 -4.73
CA PRO A 357 -12.57 -27.38 -5.11
C PRO A 357 -12.29 -27.49 -6.62
N PRO A 358 -11.60 -28.54 -7.06
CA PRO A 358 -11.38 -28.77 -8.48
C PRO A 358 -12.73 -28.79 -9.23
N PRO A 359 -12.77 -28.24 -10.44
CA PRO A 359 -14.00 -28.26 -11.23
C PRO A 359 -14.50 -29.71 -11.33
N ARG A 360 -15.77 -29.91 -10.97
CA ARG A 360 -16.39 -31.23 -11.13
C ARG A 360 -16.33 -31.60 -12.59
N THR A 361 -15.51 -32.56 -12.96
CA THR A 361 -15.55 -33.19 -14.28
C THR A 361 -16.93 -33.81 -14.41
N ARG A 362 -17.81 -33.24 -15.22
CA ARG A 362 -19.08 -33.90 -15.56
C ARG A 362 -18.68 -35.20 -16.27
N HIS A 363 -18.95 -36.33 -15.65
CA HIS A 363 -18.87 -37.63 -16.32
C HIS A 363 -19.84 -37.59 -17.52
N PRO A 364 -19.42 -38.05 -18.71
CA PRO A 364 -20.24 -38.03 -19.92
C PRO A 364 -21.51 -38.87 -19.81
N ASP A 365 -21.65 -39.74 -18.79
CA ASP A 365 -22.71 -40.77 -18.65
C ASP A 365 -24.07 -40.26 -18.16
N GLN A 366 -24.21 -38.96 -17.79
CA GLN A 366 -25.51 -38.42 -17.34
C GLN A 366 -26.39 -37.78 -18.44
N GLN A 367 -25.91 -37.73 -19.68
CA GLN A 367 -26.73 -37.19 -20.80
C GLN A 367 -27.66 -38.20 -21.47
N SER A 368 -27.65 -39.49 -21.07
CA SER A 368 -28.47 -40.53 -21.72
C SER A 368 -29.78 -40.86 -21.02
N LEU A 369 -30.09 -40.30 -19.82
CA LEU A 369 -31.34 -40.65 -19.09
C LEU A 369 -32.49 -39.66 -19.26
N ASP A 370 -32.27 -38.47 -19.78
CA ASP A 370 -33.36 -37.46 -19.97
C ASP A 370 -34.07 -37.51 -21.35
N LYS A 371 -33.71 -38.45 -22.22
CA LYS A 371 -34.36 -38.56 -23.58
C LYS A 371 -35.40 -39.68 -23.70
N CYS A 372 -35.80 -40.37 -22.61
CA CYS A 372 -36.71 -41.49 -22.69
C CYS A 372 -38.06 -41.31 -22.00
N SER A 373 -38.55 -40.09 -21.79
CA SER A 373 -39.85 -39.87 -21.11
C SER A 373 -40.80 -38.92 -21.85
N THR A 374 -40.71 -38.76 -23.19
CA THR A 374 -41.73 -38.04 -23.95
C THR A 374 -42.04 -38.76 -25.25
N SER A 375 -42.66 -39.94 -25.14
CA SER A 375 -43.46 -40.47 -26.25
C SER A 375 -44.34 -41.64 -25.74
N SER A 376 -45.54 -41.33 -25.24
CA SER A 376 -46.68 -42.24 -25.20
C SER A 376 -47.85 -41.54 -24.50
N GLN A 377 -48.62 -40.79 -25.28
CA GLN A 377 -50.05 -40.58 -25.07
C GLN A 377 -50.61 -39.79 -26.25
N GLU A 378 -50.91 -40.52 -27.33
CA GLU A 378 -51.99 -40.19 -28.24
C GLU A 378 -52.47 -41.51 -28.82
N SER A 379 -53.71 -41.84 -28.49
CA SER A 379 -54.67 -42.69 -29.17
C SER A 379 -55.52 -43.47 -28.16
N LEU A 380 -56.64 -42.92 -27.79
CA LEU A 380 -58.04 -43.48 -27.97
C LEU A 380 -59.02 -42.60 -27.21
#